data_e1407be4499ddb5896e4062fc416719e
#
_entry.id   e1407be4499ddb5896e4062fc416719e
#
_cell.length_a   1.000
_cell.length_b   1.000
_cell.length_c   1.000
_cell.angle_alpha   90.00
_cell.angle_beta   90.00
_cell.angle_gamma   90.00
#
_symmetry.space_group_name_H-M   'P 1'
#
loop_
_entity.id
_entity.type
_entity.pdbx_description
1 polymer ?
#
loop_
_entity_poly.entity_id
_entity_poly.type
_entity_poly.pdbx_seq_one_letter_code
_entity_poly.pdbx_strand_id
1 'polypeptide(L)'
;MASYTVAPLANLIDQFERLPGIGHKSAQRLAFHVLGMTKEQAESFAKAIVDAHEKIHHCAICCNLTDEKLCPICRDPKRDPSLICVVEDSRDVLALERTNEYRGTYHVLHGAISPLQDIGPEDLCIKELLARVQKGGVQEVIMATNPTVEGEATAMYLSKLIKPLGVKVTRLAYGIPVGGDLEYADEVTLSRAFAGRSEL
;
A
#
# COMPACT_ATOMS: atom_id res chain seq x y z
N MET A 1 36.92 -17.88 6.52
CA MET A 1 36.93 -18.83 5.40
C MET A 1 37.43 -18.10 4.16
N ALA A 2 38.40 -18.65 3.41
CA ALA A 2 38.85 -18.03 2.18
C ALA A 2 37.67 -18.03 1.19
N SER A 3 37.23 -16.85 0.76
CA SER A 3 36.17 -16.73 -0.24
C SER A 3 36.73 -17.10 -1.62
N TYR A 4 36.39 -18.25 -2.11
CA TYR A 4 36.71 -18.67 -3.49
C TYR A 4 35.85 -17.94 -4.56
N THR A 5 35.01 -16.99 -4.14
CA THR A 5 34.12 -16.24 -5.00
C THR A 5 34.84 -15.00 -5.53
N VAL A 6 34.82 -14.77 -6.85
CA VAL A 6 35.35 -13.56 -7.46
C VAL A 6 34.57 -12.31 -7.02
N ALA A 7 35.27 -11.20 -6.82
CA ALA A 7 34.70 -10.01 -6.21
C ALA A 7 33.39 -9.50 -6.86
N PRO A 8 33.26 -9.45 -8.21
CA PRO A 8 32.00 -9.01 -8.83
C PRO A 8 30.81 -9.91 -8.51
N LEU A 9 31.02 -11.23 -8.42
CA LEU A 9 29.97 -12.18 -8.07
C LEU A 9 29.59 -12.05 -6.59
N ALA A 10 30.58 -11.90 -5.70
CA ALA A 10 30.32 -11.67 -4.28
C ALA A 10 29.46 -10.41 -4.08
N ASN A 11 29.83 -9.29 -4.72
CA ASN A 11 29.06 -8.04 -4.65
C ASN A 11 27.61 -8.21 -5.14
N LEU A 12 27.40 -8.97 -6.22
CA LEU A 12 26.05 -9.20 -6.73
C LEU A 12 25.21 -10.05 -5.76
N ILE A 13 25.82 -11.06 -5.13
CA ILE A 13 25.17 -11.88 -4.09
C ILE A 13 24.79 -10.98 -2.91
N ASP A 14 25.71 -10.15 -2.43
CA ASP A 14 25.47 -9.23 -1.32
C ASP A 14 24.32 -8.25 -1.60
N GLN A 15 24.18 -7.75 -2.84
CA GLN A 15 23.05 -6.89 -3.20
C GLN A 15 21.72 -7.65 -3.15
N PHE A 16 21.66 -8.90 -3.60
CA PHE A 16 20.46 -9.71 -3.49
C PHE A 16 20.11 -10.07 -2.04
N GLU A 17 21.09 -10.30 -1.18
CA GLU A 17 20.88 -10.58 0.26
C GLU A 17 20.28 -9.40 1.02
N ARG A 18 20.51 -8.17 0.57
CA ARG A 18 19.88 -6.97 1.15
C ARG A 18 18.39 -6.87 0.90
N LEU A 19 17.86 -7.64 -0.03
CA LEU A 19 16.44 -7.65 -0.32
C LEU A 19 15.67 -8.44 0.78
N PRO A 20 14.55 -7.90 1.29
CA PRO A 20 13.80 -8.56 2.36
C PRO A 20 13.31 -9.94 1.91
N GLY A 21 13.49 -10.94 2.77
CA GLY A 21 13.10 -12.33 2.49
C GLY A 21 14.07 -13.12 1.61
N ILE A 22 15.17 -12.52 1.15
CA ILE A 22 16.20 -13.20 0.35
C ILE A 22 17.37 -13.61 1.25
N GLY A 23 17.47 -14.91 1.54
CA GLY A 23 18.63 -15.47 2.24
C GLY A 23 19.77 -15.82 1.28
N HIS A 24 20.97 -16.11 1.85
CA HIS A 24 22.20 -16.37 1.11
C HIS A 24 22.08 -17.37 -0.05
N LYS A 25 21.42 -18.53 0.17
CA LYS A 25 21.23 -19.53 -0.88
C LYS A 25 20.39 -19.02 -2.05
N SER A 26 19.35 -18.23 -1.77
CA SER A 26 18.50 -17.61 -2.80
C SER A 26 19.26 -16.52 -3.55
N ALA A 27 20.02 -15.68 -2.84
CA ALA A 27 20.87 -14.65 -3.42
C ALA A 27 21.91 -15.22 -4.37
N GLN A 28 22.60 -16.30 -3.98
CA GLN A 28 23.53 -17.01 -4.86
C GLN A 28 22.84 -17.50 -6.14
N ARG A 29 21.67 -18.16 -6.00
CA ARG A 29 20.90 -18.66 -7.15
C ARG A 29 20.50 -17.54 -8.11
N LEU A 30 20.06 -16.40 -7.59
CA LEU A 30 19.72 -15.21 -8.37
C LEU A 30 20.95 -14.63 -9.07
N ALA A 31 22.09 -14.52 -8.39
CA ALA A 31 23.34 -14.02 -8.97
C ALA A 31 23.81 -14.91 -10.12
N PHE A 32 23.82 -16.23 -9.94
CA PHE A 32 24.18 -17.17 -11.03
C PHE A 32 23.19 -17.11 -12.18
N HIS A 33 21.89 -16.87 -11.93
CA HIS A 33 20.92 -16.67 -13.00
C HIS A 33 21.26 -15.42 -13.83
N VAL A 34 21.59 -14.30 -13.17
CA VAL A 34 22.01 -13.07 -13.88
C VAL A 34 23.29 -13.29 -14.72
N LEU A 35 24.25 -14.08 -14.23
CA LEU A 35 25.45 -14.44 -15.01
C LEU A 35 25.13 -15.27 -16.26
N GLY A 36 24.01 -16.01 -16.26
CA GLY A 36 23.54 -16.76 -17.44
C GLY A 36 22.77 -15.91 -18.45
N MET A 37 22.46 -14.65 -18.15
CA MET A 37 21.79 -13.73 -19.06
C MET A 37 22.75 -13.26 -20.17
N THR A 38 22.18 -12.85 -21.32
CA THR A 38 22.96 -12.08 -22.29
C THR A 38 23.26 -10.68 -21.73
N LYS A 39 24.24 -10.00 -22.30
CA LYS A 39 24.60 -8.63 -21.91
C LYS A 39 23.39 -7.70 -21.99
N GLU A 40 22.62 -7.79 -23.06
CA GLU A 40 21.43 -6.98 -23.32
C GLU A 40 20.33 -7.23 -22.26
N GLN A 41 20.15 -8.48 -21.86
CA GLN A 41 19.20 -8.85 -20.79
C GLN A 41 19.62 -8.28 -19.44
N ALA A 42 20.90 -8.39 -19.09
CA ALA A 42 21.44 -7.86 -17.85
C ALA A 42 21.35 -6.33 -17.79
N GLU A 43 21.70 -5.63 -18.89
CA GLU A 43 21.56 -4.18 -19.02
C GLU A 43 20.11 -3.74 -18.91
N SER A 44 19.18 -4.44 -19.56
CA SER A 44 17.73 -4.16 -19.49
C SER A 44 17.21 -4.32 -18.05
N PHE A 45 17.64 -5.38 -17.35
CA PHE A 45 17.25 -5.60 -15.95
C PHE A 45 17.79 -4.51 -15.02
N ALA A 46 19.07 -4.19 -15.15
CA ALA A 46 19.67 -3.09 -14.36
C ALA A 46 18.97 -1.76 -14.63
N LYS A 47 18.68 -1.46 -15.91
CA LYS A 47 17.97 -0.25 -16.31
C LYS A 47 16.55 -0.20 -15.72
N ALA A 48 15.82 -1.32 -15.69
CA ALA A 48 14.47 -1.38 -15.12
C ALA A 48 14.46 -1.01 -13.62
N ILE A 49 15.49 -1.43 -12.86
CA ILE A 49 15.65 -1.07 -11.45
C ILE A 49 15.87 0.44 -11.30
N VAL A 50 16.81 1.00 -12.08
CA VAL A 50 17.14 2.43 -12.03
C VAL A 50 15.94 3.27 -12.47
N ASP A 51 15.33 2.93 -13.61
CA ASP A 51 14.16 3.65 -14.14
C ASP A 51 12.98 3.66 -13.14
N ALA A 52 12.72 2.55 -12.46
CA ALA A 52 11.68 2.48 -11.46
C ALA A 52 11.98 3.41 -10.28
N HIS A 53 13.22 3.43 -9.80
CA HIS A 53 13.63 4.29 -8.68
C HIS A 53 13.61 5.79 -9.05
N GLU A 54 14.00 6.13 -10.28
CA GLU A 54 14.09 7.54 -10.71
C GLU A 54 12.76 8.13 -11.16
N LYS A 55 11.89 7.32 -11.80
CA LYS A 55 10.67 7.82 -12.46
C LYS A 55 9.42 7.69 -11.60
N ILE A 56 9.38 6.71 -10.67
CA ILE A 56 8.20 6.53 -9.83
C ILE A 56 8.24 7.51 -8.66
N HIS A 57 7.15 8.27 -8.53
CA HIS A 57 6.94 9.25 -7.47
C HIS A 57 5.47 9.25 -7.02
N HIS A 58 5.14 10.09 -6.05
CA HIS A 58 3.78 10.19 -5.54
C HIS A 58 2.90 11.08 -6.43
N CYS A 59 1.69 10.62 -6.72
CA CYS A 59 0.66 11.41 -7.39
C CYS A 59 0.37 12.69 -6.58
N ALA A 60 0.33 13.84 -7.25
CA ALA A 60 0.11 15.15 -6.64
C ALA A 60 -1.26 15.31 -5.93
N ILE A 61 -2.21 14.39 -6.12
CA ILE A 61 -3.54 14.44 -5.50
C ILE A 61 -3.70 13.38 -4.41
N CYS A 62 -3.35 12.12 -4.69
CA CYS A 62 -3.72 10.99 -3.85
C CYS A 62 -2.53 10.25 -3.24
N CYS A 63 -1.32 10.71 -3.48
CA CYS A 63 -0.07 10.10 -3.03
C CYS A 63 0.15 8.66 -3.51
N ASN A 64 -0.68 8.10 -4.41
CA ASN A 64 -0.40 6.81 -5.02
C ASN A 64 0.83 6.89 -5.93
N LEU A 65 1.49 5.76 -6.17
CA LEU A 65 2.66 5.69 -7.06
C LEU A 65 2.27 5.99 -8.52
N THR A 66 3.10 6.77 -9.19
CA THR A 66 2.92 7.15 -10.61
C THR A 66 4.26 7.60 -11.20
N ASP A 67 4.37 7.54 -12.51
CA ASP A 67 5.45 8.11 -13.32
C ASP A 67 5.06 9.44 -13.99
N GLU A 68 3.82 9.90 -13.76
CA GLU A 68 3.29 11.17 -14.24
C GLU A 68 2.77 12.03 -13.09
N LYS A 69 2.51 13.31 -13.31
CA LYS A 69 2.00 14.24 -12.30
C LYS A 69 0.77 13.69 -11.55
N LEU A 70 -0.13 13.01 -12.27
CA LEU A 70 -1.34 12.39 -11.72
C LEU A 70 -1.38 10.92 -12.11
N CYS A 71 -1.73 10.05 -11.15
CA CYS A 71 -1.93 8.64 -11.41
C CYS A 71 -3.13 8.39 -12.33
N PRO A 72 -3.22 7.21 -12.97
CA PRO A 72 -4.32 6.88 -13.87
C PRO A 72 -5.70 7.06 -13.25
N ILE A 73 -5.87 6.74 -11.97
CA ILE A 73 -7.15 6.87 -11.25
C ILE A 73 -7.54 8.35 -11.08
N CYS A 74 -6.60 9.21 -10.70
CA CYS A 74 -6.88 10.64 -10.53
C CYS A 74 -7.11 11.38 -11.86
N ARG A 75 -6.68 10.81 -12.98
CA ARG A 75 -6.91 11.35 -14.33
C ARG A 75 -8.22 10.87 -14.96
N ASP A 76 -8.80 9.79 -14.45
CA ASP A 76 -10.02 9.21 -15.02
C ASP A 76 -11.26 10.05 -14.66
N PRO A 77 -11.89 10.74 -15.64
CA PRO A 77 -13.06 11.57 -15.39
C PRO A 77 -14.33 10.78 -15.01
N LYS A 78 -14.30 9.45 -15.11
CA LYS A 78 -15.40 8.57 -14.72
C LYS A 78 -15.39 8.25 -13.22
N ARG A 79 -14.32 8.64 -12.50
CA ARG A 79 -14.21 8.43 -11.06
C ARG A 79 -15.00 9.50 -10.31
N ASP A 80 -15.67 9.10 -9.26
CA ASP A 80 -16.35 10.03 -8.35
C ASP A 80 -15.35 10.66 -7.37
N PRO A 81 -15.04 11.96 -7.52
CA PRO A 81 -14.11 12.63 -6.63
C PRO A 81 -14.69 12.93 -5.24
N SER A 82 -16.01 12.77 -5.05
CA SER A 82 -16.65 12.98 -3.76
C SER A 82 -16.42 11.82 -2.78
N LEU A 83 -15.98 10.67 -3.30
CA LEU A 83 -15.65 9.47 -2.52
C LEU A 83 -14.14 9.27 -2.47
N ILE A 84 -13.57 9.19 -1.27
CA ILE A 84 -12.14 8.90 -1.06
C ILE A 84 -11.99 7.63 -0.23
N CYS A 85 -11.32 6.62 -0.79
CA CYS A 85 -10.90 5.43 -0.06
C CYS A 85 -9.44 5.61 0.41
N VAL A 86 -9.22 5.63 1.72
CA VAL A 86 -7.91 5.81 2.35
C VAL A 86 -7.30 4.46 2.66
N VAL A 87 -6.11 4.22 2.12
CA VAL A 87 -5.34 2.97 2.27
C VAL A 87 -3.94 3.25 2.82
N GLU A 88 -3.29 2.23 3.35
CA GLU A 88 -1.92 2.35 3.87
C GLU A 88 -0.86 2.30 2.77
N ASP A 89 -1.08 1.48 1.73
CA ASP A 89 -0.07 1.20 0.70
C ASP A 89 -0.68 1.21 -0.71
N SER A 90 0.13 1.51 -1.71
CA SER A 90 -0.28 1.46 -3.12
C SER A 90 -0.70 0.06 -3.58
N ARG A 91 -0.21 -1.00 -2.91
CA ARG A 91 -0.63 -2.39 -3.16
C ARG A 91 -2.09 -2.63 -2.78
N ASP A 92 -2.58 -1.93 -1.76
CA ASP A 92 -3.98 -2.00 -1.33
C ASP A 92 -4.90 -1.42 -2.41
N VAL A 93 -4.47 -0.32 -3.07
CA VAL A 93 -5.19 0.23 -4.24
C VAL A 93 -5.34 -0.83 -5.32
N LEU A 94 -4.26 -1.54 -5.65
CA LEU A 94 -4.29 -2.60 -6.66
C LEU A 94 -5.22 -3.76 -6.27
N ALA A 95 -5.30 -4.10 -4.99
CA ALA A 95 -6.19 -5.14 -4.49
C ALA A 95 -7.66 -4.72 -4.61
N LEU A 96 -7.99 -3.49 -4.23
CA LEU A 96 -9.34 -2.96 -4.32
C LEU A 96 -9.79 -2.75 -5.77
N GLU A 97 -8.91 -2.27 -6.64
CA GLU A 97 -9.22 -2.09 -8.07
C GLU A 97 -9.54 -3.40 -8.81
N ARG A 98 -8.96 -4.53 -8.38
CA ARG A 98 -9.28 -5.85 -8.95
C ARG A 98 -10.74 -6.26 -8.75
N THR A 99 -11.42 -5.70 -7.75
CA THR A 99 -12.83 -6.00 -7.51
C THR A 99 -13.75 -5.37 -8.57
N ASN A 100 -13.30 -4.29 -9.22
CA ASN A 100 -14.08 -3.45 -10.15
C ASN A 100 -15.38 -2.84 -9.56
N GLU A 101 -15.58 -2.89 -8.25
CA GLU A 101 -16.77 -2.41 -7.54
C GLU A 101 -16.66 -0.93 -7.15
N TYR A 102 -15.44 -0.47 -6.80
CA TYR A 102 -15.25 0.88 -6.33
C TYR A 102 -15.04 1.87 -7.47
N ARG A 103 -15.82 2.95 -7.48
CA ARG A 103 -15.76 4.00 -8.51
C ARG A 103 -15.29 5.36 -8.01
N GLY A 104 -14.96 5.47 -6.74
CA GLY A 104 -14.36 6.66 -6.16
C GLY A 104 -12.87 6.80 -6.45
N THR A 105 -12.25 7.68 -5.70
CA THR A 105 -10.80 7.94 -5.76
C THR A 105 -10.13 7.42 -4.50
N TYR A 106 -8.80 7.28 -4.53
CA TYR A 106 -8.03 6.79 -3.38
C TYR A 106 -7.20 7.90 -2.75
N HIS A 107 -6.69 7.60 -1.56
CA HIS A 107 -5.59 8.32 -0.93
C HIS A 107 -4.68 7.33 -0.21
N VAL A 108 -3.39 7.35 -0.53
CA VAL A 108 -2.39 6.44 0.03
C VAL A 108 -1.61 7.16 1.12
N LEU A 109 -1.56 6.57 2.31
CA LEU A 109 -0.88 7.14 3.47
C LEU A 109 0.63 6.85 3.48
N HIS A 110 1.07 5.76 2.84
CA HIS A 110 2.41 5.18 2.91
C HIS A 110 2.80 4.66 4.29
N GLY A 111 1.85 4.11 5.03
CA GLY A 111 2.03 3.47 6.31
C GLY A 111 0.84 3.66 7.25
N ALA A 112 1.06 3.33 8.51
CA ALA A 112 0.14 3.55 9.62
C ALA A 112 0.90 4.20 10.79
N ILE A 113 0.18 4.94 11.64
CA ILE A 113 0.76 5.51 12.87
C ILE A 113 1.21 4.36 13.76
N SER A 114 2.50 4.31 14.07
CA SER A 114 3.11 3.25 14.87
C SER A 114 4.19 3.82 15.82
N PRO A 115 3.83 4.12 17.07
CA PRO A 115 4.82 4.60 18.04
C PRO A 115 5.98 3.63 18.28
N LEU A 116 5.74 2.33 18.11
CA LEU A 116 6.79 1.31 18.27
C LEU A 116 7.83 1.35 17.14
N GLN A 117 7.46 1.88 15.98
CA GLN A 117 8.34 2.03 14.82
C GLN A 117 8.77 3.50 14.61
N ASP A 118 8.45 4.37 15.57
CA ASP A 118 8.74 5.81 15.50
C ASP A 118 8.10 6.47 14.26
N ILE A 119 6.89 6.00 13.86
CA ILE A 119 6.12 6.55 12.75
C ILE A 119 4.99 7.41 13.31
N GLY A 120 5.12 8.74 13.13
CA GLY A 120 4.12 9.72 13.51
C GLY A 120 3.20 10.10 12.34
N PRO A 121 2.16 10.92 12.62
CA PRO A 121 1.28 11.46 11.58
C PRO A 121 1.99 12.31 10.51
N GLU A 122 3.11 12.92 10.86
CA GLU A 122 3.96 13.75 9.99
C GLU A 122 4.75 12.95 8.96
N ASP A 123 4.98 11.67 9.22
CA ASP A 123 5.69 10.75 8.32
C ASP A 123 4.76 10.16 7.24
N LEU A 124 3.46 10.40 7.40
CA LEU A 124 2.42 9.87 6.53
C LEU A 124 1.79 10.98 5.68
N CYS A 125 1.20 10.62 4.53
CA CYS A 125 0.48 11.55 3.64
C CYS A 125 -0.88 12.02 4.23
N ILE A 126 -0.93 12.29 5.55
CA ILE A 126 -2.15 12.74 6.25
C ILE A 126 -2.45 14.20 5.95
N LYS A 127 -1.42 15.04 5.89
CA LYS A 127 -1.56 16.48 5.59
C LYS A 127 -2.18 16.71 4.21
N GLU A 128 -1.76 15.94 3.23
CA GLU A 128 -2.27 15.97 1.86
C GLU A 128 -3.75 15.53 1.81
N LEU A 129 -4.12 14.50 2.58
CA LEU A 129 -5.51 14.08 2.72
C LEU A 129 -6.39 15.20 3.29
N LEU A 130 -5.96 15.79 4.39
CA LEU A 130 -6.71 16.87 5.04
C LEU A 130 -6.84 18.10 4.13
N ALA A 131 -5.77 18.49 3.44
CA ALA A 131 -5.80 19.57 2.47
C ALA A 131 -6.78 19.28 1.32
N ARG A 132 -6.86 18.02 0.88
CA ARG A 132 -7.80 17.57 -0.15
C ARG A 132 -9.25 17.65 0.33
N VAL A 133 -9.54 17.19 1.54
CA VAL A 133 -10.88 17.25 2.16
C VAL A 133 -11.31 18.69 2.39
N GLN A 134 -10.41 19.56 2.86
CA GLN A 134 -10.68 20.99 3.11
C GLN A 134 -11.00 21.81 1.86
N LYS A 135 -10.54 21.39 0.68
CA LYS A 135 -10.90 22.03 -0.60
C LYS A 135 -12.40 21.92 -0.92
N GLY A 136 -13.10 21.04 -0.23
CA GLY A 136 -14.54 20.81 -0.42
C GLY A 136 -14.85 19.82 -1.56
N GLY A 137 -16.14 19.45 -1.65
CA GLY A 137 -16.64 18.50 -2.64
C GLY A 137 -16.54 17.03 -2.22
N VAL A 138 -15.82 16.71 -1.13
CA VAL A 138 -15.75 15.35 -0.57
C VAL A 138 -16.98 15.10 0.31
N GLN A 139 -17.72 14.05 0.03
CA GLN A 139 -18.91 13.64 0.80
C GLN A 139 -18.59 12.52 1.79
N GLU A 140 -17.74 11.57 1.37
CA GLU A 140 -17.41 10.42 2.17
C GLU A 140 -15.91 10.06 2.08
N VAL A 141 -15.32 9.76 3.24
CA VAL A 141 -13.98 9.17 3.36
C VAL A 141 -14.14 7.77 3.95
N ILE A 142 -13.74 6.77 3.18
CA ILE A 142 -13.81 5.35 3.55
C ILE A 142 -12.43 4.96 4.09
N MET A 143 -12.35 4.56 5.34
CA MET A 143 -11.12 4.05 5.94
C MET A 143 -10.94 2.58 5.54
N ALA A 144 -9.90 2.31 4.76
CA ALA A 144 -9.49 1.00 4.29
C ALA A 144 -8.05 0.67 4.74
N THR A 145 -7.64 1.19 5.90
CA THR A 145 -6.40 0.78 6.56
C THR A 145 -6.51 -0.68 7.01
N ASN A 146 -5.37 -1.36 7.16
CA ASN A 146 -5.36 -2.76 7.58
C ASN A 146 -6.06 -2.96 8.94
N PRO A 147 -6.65 -4.14 9.20
CA PRO A 147 -7.31 -4.46 10.46
C PRO A 147 -6.32 -4.81 11.59
N THR A 148 -5.20 -4.10 11.65
CA THR A 148 -4.17 -4.16 12.70
C THR A 148 -4.44 -3.10 13.77
N VAL A 149 -3.75 -3.19 14.91
CA VAL A 149 -3.85 -2.18 15.98
C VAL A 149 -3.46 -0.79 15.46
N GLU A 150 -2.38 -0.72 14.68
CA GLU A 150 -1.88 0.51 14.08
C GLU A 150 -2.85 1.08 13.04
N GLY A 151 -3.40 0.21 12.17
CA GLY A 151 -4.36 0.61 11.15
C GLY A 151 -5.68 1.13 11.75
N GLU A 152 -6.16 0.51 12.85
CA GLU A 152 -7.31 0.99 13.61
C GLU A 152 -7.05 2.33 14.28
N ALA A 153 -5.89 2.46 14.94
CA ALA A 153 -5.49 3.72 15.59
C ALA A 153 -5.41 4.86 14.56
N THR A 154 -4.85 4.57 13.38
CA THR A 154 -4.75 5.51 12.26
C THR A 154 -6.12 5.91 11.74
N ALA A 155 -7.03 4.95 11.54
CA ALA A 155 -8.41 5.24 11.12
C ALA A 155 -9.16 6.10 12.14
N MET A 156 -9.02 5.80 13.44
CA MET A 156 -9.62 6.59 14.52
C MET A 156 -9.05 8.01 14.57
N TYR A 157 -7.73 8.15 14.42
CA TYR A 157 -7.06 9.45 14.38
C TYR A 157 -7.59 10.30 13.22
N LEU A 158 -7.61 9.77 12.02
CA LEU A 158 -8.13 10.45 10.83
C LEU A 158 -9.62 10.79 10.97
N SER A 159 -10.42 9.89 11.52
CA SER A 159 -11.84 10.13 11.77
C SER A 159 -12.08 11.34 12.66
N LYS A 160 -11.26 11.51 13.72
CA LYS A 160 -11.34 12.67 14.61
C LYS A 160 -11.00 13.99 13.91
N LEU A 161 -10.12 13.97 12.92
CA LEU A 161 -9.73 15.15 12.16
C LEU A 161 -10.73 15.49 11.04
N ILE A 162 -11.34 14.49 10.41
CA ILE A 162 -12.19 14.66 9.23
C ILE A 162 -13.65 14.93 9.59
N LYS A 163 -14.22 14.25 10.61
CA LYS A 163 -15.62 14.45 11.02
C LYS A 163 -15.99 15.91 11.33
N PRO A 164 -15.15 16.71 12.01
CA PRO A 164 -15.46 18.12 12.26
C PRO A 164 -15.57 18.97 10.99
N LEU A 165 -15.05 18.50 9.85
CA LEU A 165 -15.17 19.16 8.54
C LEU A 165 -16.51 18.86 7.85
N GLY A 166 -17.43 18.13 8.50
CA GLY A 166 -18.74 17.79 7.97
C GLY A 166 -18.74 16.66 6.95
N VAL A 167 -17.64 15.92 6.82
CA VAL A 167 -17.51 14.79 5.87
C VAL A 167 -17.84 13.47 6.57
N LYS A 168 -18.64 12.65 5.92
CA LYS A 168 -18.97 11.29 6.39
C LYS A 168 -17.70 10.44 6.40
N VAL A 169 -17.44 9.77 7.52
CA VAL A 169 -16.31 8.83 7.65
C VAL A 169 -16.86 7.45 7.92
N THR A 170 -16.54 6.51 7.04
CA THR A 170 -16.91 5.10 7.14
C THR A 170 -15.68 4.20 7.23
N ARG A 171 -15.87 2.93 7.50
CA ARG A 171 -14.84 1.90 7.56
C ARG A 171 -15.27 0.73 6.69
N LEU A 172 -14.31 0.07 6.02
CA LEU A 172 -14.60 -1.20 5.38
C LEU A 172 -15.12 -2.20 6.44
N ALA A 173 -16.17 -2.93 6.08
CA ALA A 173 -16.74 -3.95 6.95
C ALA A 173 -15.72 -5.05 7.23
N TYR A 174 -15.75 -5.57 8.45
CA TYR A 174 -15.05 -6.79 8.81
C TYR A 174 -15.94 -7.98 8.46
N GLY A 175 -15.45 -8.85 7.58
CA GLY A 175 -16.22 -9.99 7.09
C GLY A 175 -15.52 -11.32 7.36
N ILE A 176 -16.33 -12.37 7.43
CA ILE A 176 -15.84 -13.73 7.36
C ILE A 176 -15.49 -14.01 5.90
N PRO A 177 -14.32 -14.61 5.60
CA PRO A 177 -13.93 -14.92 4.23
C PRO A 177 -14.97 -15.79 3.53
N VAL A 178 -15.35 -15.42 2.32
CA VAL A 178 -16.29 -16.21 1.50
C VAL A 178 -15.68 -17.59 1.20
N GLY A 179 -16.42 -18.65 1.47
CA GLY A 179 -15.95 -20.02 1.30
C GLY A 179 -15.17 -20.59 2.50
N GLY A 180 -15.05 -19.83 3.59
CA GLY A 180 -14.48 -20.32 4.84
C GLY A 180 -15.57 -20.87 5.79
N ASP A 181 -15.24 -21.90 6.56
CA ASP A 181 -16.09 -22.42 7.63
C ASP A 181 -15.94 -21.56 8.90
N LEU A 182 -17.04 -21.29 9.59
CA LEU A 182 -17.07 -20.47 10.80
C LEU A 182 -16.19 -21.01 11.93
N GLU A 183 -16.02 -22.33 12.01
CA GLU A 183 -15.22 -22.98 13.05
C GLU A 183 -13.72 -22.65 13.00
N TYR A 184 -13.22 -22.21 11.82
CA TYR A 184 -11.82 -21.79 11.65
C TYR A 184 -11.58 -20.29 11.82
N ALA A 185 -12.64 -19.49 11.98
CA ALA A 185 -12.52 -18.08 12.23
C ALA A 185 -12.16 -17.81 13.70
N ASP A 186 -11.22 -16.90 13.93
CA ASP A 186 -10.84 -16.50 15.27
C ASP A 186 -11.96 -15.67 15.96
N GLU A 187 -11.91 -15.63 17.30
CA GLU A 187 -12.93 -14.98 18.13
C GLU A 187 -13.08 -13.47 17.82
N VAL A 188 -11.99 -12.78 17.46
CA VAL A 188 -12.01 -11.35 17.17
C VAL A 188 -12.73 -11.11 15.83
N THR A 189 -12.41 -11.91 14.81
CA THR A 189 -13.09 -11.89 13.51
C THR A 189 -14.58 -12.16 13.65
N LEU A 190 -14.97 -13.18 14.40
CA LEU A 190 -16.38 -13.50 14.65
C LEU A 190 -17.10 -12.37 15.39
N SER A 191 -16.50 -11.82 16.44
CA SER A 191 -17.06 -10.71 17.21
C SER A 191 -17.30 -9.48 16.34
N ARG A 192 -16.33 -9.11 15.47
CA ARG A 192 -16.44 -7.98 14.55
C ARG A 192 -17.50 -8.23 13.47
N ALA A 193 -17.57 -9.45 12.93
CA ALA A 193 -18.60 -9.84 11.98
C ALA A 193 -20.02 -9.74 12.57
N PHE A 194 -20.20 -10.16 13.83
CA PHE A 194 -21.46 -9.99 14.55
C PHE A 194 -21.82 -8.52 14.75
N ALA A 195 -20.87 -7.67 15.12
CA ALA A 195 -21.08 -6.25 15.29
C ALA A 195 -21.44 -5.55 13.98
N GLY A 196 -20.83 -5.98 12.86
CA GLY A 196 -21.03 -5.43 11.52
C GLY A 196 -22.13 -6.14 10.70
N ARG A 197 -22.95 -7.02 11.31
CA ARG A 197 -24.02 -7.72 10.58
C ARG A 197 -25.01 -6.77 9.93
N SER A 198 -25.39 -7.06 8.70
CA SER A 198 -26.40 -6.32 7.93
C SER A 198 -27.73 -7.08 7.89
N GLU A 199 -28.81 -6.34 7.65
CA GLU A 199 -30.12 -6.88 7.33
C GLU A 199 -30.09 -7.52 5.93
N LEU A 200 -30.80 -8.65 5.74
CA LEU A 200 -30.89 -9.38 4.48
C LEU A 200 -31.98 -8.80 3.57
#